data_e0a822ffde998b0edf8e0958fbd882d3
#
_entry.id   e0a822ffde998b0edf8e0958fbd882d3
#
_cell.length_a   1.000
_cell.length_b   1.000
_cell.length_c   1.000
_cell.angle_alpha   90.00
_cell.angle_beta   90.00
_cell.angle_gamma   90.00
#
_symmetry.space_group_name_H-M   'P 1'
#
loop_
_entity.id
_entity.type
_entity.pdbx_description
1 polymer ?
#
loop_
_entity_poly.entity_id
_entity_poly.type
_entity_poly.pdbx_seq_one_letter_code
_entity_poly.pdbx_strand_id
1 'polypeptide(L)'
;MSRYDNNPDLTVGRIKNPDVMDFAGDYSLSEIALINHQGEAIEIKLLLQELNIYESIYNNSITGTVVITDAIDLMGNLPIQGTERLAFKLKTPGTNEPEHIIDCTSETGHPVNIFKITHKQHLDGHMQRYI
;
A
#
# COMPACT_ATOMS: atom_id res chain seq x y z
N MET A 1 -12.64 -22.01 -25.27
CA MET A 1 -12.09 -21.60 -24.82
C MET A 1 -11.73 -21.11 -24.19
N SER A 2 -11.71 -21.25 -24.27
CA SER A 2 -11.09 -20.70 -23.59
C SER A 2 -10.80 -20.10 -23.04
N ARG A 3 -11.12 -20.11 -22.94
CA ARG A 3 -10.54 -19.38 -22.27
C ARG A 3 -9.73 -19.31 -21.61
N TYR A 4 -9.25 -19.95 -21.73
CA TYR A 4 -8.25 -19.87 -21.11
C TYR A 4 -7.29 -19.73 -21.24
N ASP A 5 -7.49 -19.73 -22.05
CA ASP A 5 -6.53 -19.48 -22.26
C ASP A 5 -5.98 -18.94 -21.86
N ASN A 6 -6.32 -19.14 -21.85
CA ASN A 6 -5.67 -18.48 -21.44
C ASN A 6 -5.11 -18.34 -20.63
N ASN A 7 -4.76 -18.79 -20.69
CA ASN A 7 -4.02 -18.60 -20.11
C ASN A 7 -3.28 -18.12 -19.29
N PRO A 8 -2.79 -18.21 -19.29
CA PRO A 8 -2.28 -18.08 -18.03
C PRO A 8 -1.07 -17.29 -17.90
N ASP A 9 -0.18 -17.71 -18.36
CA ASP A 9 0.95 -17.00 -18.62
C ASP A 9 0.66 -15.67 -18.90
N LEU A 10 -0.27 -15.65 -18.98
CA LEU A 10 -0.90 -14.62 -19.35
C LEU A 10 -1.01 -13.60 -18.28
N THR A 11 -0.56 -13.87 -17.12
CA THR A 11 -0.44 -12.92 -16.06
C THR A 11 0.70 -11.94 -16.29
N VAL A 12 1.69 -12.31 -17.07
CA VAL A 12 2.80 -11.41 -17.40
C VAL A 12 2.30 -10.38 -18.42
N GLY A 13 2.39 -9.11 -18.07
CA GLY A 13 1.91 -8.03 -18.93
C GLY A 13 0.39 -7.84 -18.95
N ARG A 14 -0.34 -8.66 -18.22
CA ARG A 14 -1.79 -8.52 -18.13
C ARG A 14 -2.15 -7.30 -17.28
N ILE A 15 -3.00 -6.45 -17.83
CA ILE A 15 -3.55 -5.34 -17.08
C ILE A 15 -4.74 -5.87 -16.27
N LYS A 16 -4.61 -5.86 -14.96
CA LYS A 16 -5.67 -6.29 -14.08
C LYS A 16 -6.79 -5.25 -14.06
N ASN A 17 -8.01 -5.70 -14.27
CA ASN A 17 -9.16 -4.83 -14.11
C ASN A 17 -9.44 -4.66 -12.62
N PRO A 18 -9.36 -3.43 -12.08
CA PRO A 18 -9.55 -3.20 -10.65
C PRO A 18 -10.98 -3.46 -10.16
N ASP A 19 -11.93 -3.60 -11.07
CA ASP A 19 -13.33 -3.83 -10.72
C ASP A 19 -13.73 -5.31 -10.79
N VAL A 20 -12.78 -6.19 -11.07
CA VAL A 20 -13.04 -7.63 -11.18
C VAL A 20 -12.16 -8.39 -10.20
N MET A 21 -12.77 -9.26 -9.42
CA MET A 21 -12.06 -10.16 -8.53
C MET A 21 -11.72 -11.44 -9.28
N ASP A 22 -10.44 -11.67 -9.52
CA ASP A 22 -9.95 -12.86 -10.21
C ASP A 22 -9.74 -14.04 -9.25
N PHE A 23 -9.31 -13.73 -8.03
CA PHE A 23 -8.94 -14.73 -7.03
C PHE A 23 -9.49 -14.35 -5.66
N ALA A 24 -9.66 -15.34 -4.80
CA ALA A 24 -9.95 -15.09 -3.40
C ALA A 24 -8.77 -14.32 -2.79
N GLY A 25 -9.07 -13.25 -2.06
CA GLY A 25 -8.05 -12.41 -1.47
C GLY A 25 -7.54 -11.29 -2.39
N ASP A 26 -8.09 -11.16 -3.58
CA ASP A 26 -7.79 -10.04 -4.44
C ASP A 26 -8.19 -8.71 -3.78
N TYR A 27 -7.39 -7.70 -4.02
CA TYR A 27 -7.68 -6.35 -3.54
C TYR A 27 -7.36 -5.32 -4.61
N SER A 28 -7.99 -4.18 -4.49
CA SER A 28 -7.70 -3.00 -5.30
C SER A 28 -7.20 -1.89 -4.38
N LEU A 29 -5.95 -1.45 -4.60
CA LEU A 29 -5.37 -0.32 -3.90
C LEU A 29 -5.54 0.91 -4.79
N SER A 30 -6.47 1.78 -4.44
CA SER A 30 -6.72 2.97 -5.24
C SER A 30 -5.66 4.03 -5.04
N GLU A 31 -5.21 4.21 -3.81
CA GLU A 31 -4.16 5.17 -3.50
C GLU A 31 -3.38 4.76 -2.27
N ILE A 32 -2.13 5.18 -2.21
CA ILE A 32 -1.29 5.12 -1.02
C ILE A 32 -0.30 6.28 -1.07
N ALA A 33 -0.27 7.08 -0.03
CA ALA A 33 0.57 8.26 0.05
C ALA A 33 1.17 8.42 1.44
N LEU A 34 2.39 8.91 1.47
CA LEU A 34 3.08 9.29 2.69
C LEU A 34 2.85 10.78 2.94
N ILE A 35 2.34 11.13 4.10
CA ILE A 35 2.12 12.51 4.50
C ILE A 35 3.23 12.91 5.47
N ASN A 36 4.03 13.91 5.09
CA ASN A 36 5.14 14.35 5.92
C ASN A 36 4.66 15.26 7.05
N HIS A 37 5.60 15.70 7.89
CA HIS A 37 5.31 16.56 9.04
C HIS A 37 4.76 17.94 8.64
N GLN A 38 4.95 18.36 7.40
CA GLN A 38 4.43 19.62 6.87
C GLN A 38 3.04 19.46 6.25
N GLY A 39 2.53 18.23 6.19
CA GLY A 39 1.23 17.95 5.61
C GLY A 39 1.25 17.68 4.11
N GLU A 40 2.44 17.61 3.50
CA GLU A 40 2.56 17.30 2.08
C GLU A 40 2.39 15.81 1.86
N ALA A 41 1.57 15.45 0.90
CA ALA A 41 1.31 14.05 0.53
C ALA A 41 2.17 13.65 -0.66
N ILE A 42 2.84 12.51 -0.53
CA ILE A 42 3.71 11.98 -1.56
C ILE A 42 3.21 10.60 -1.94
N GLU A 43 2.85 10.43 -3.20
CA GLU A 43 2.38 9.15 -3.73
C GLU A 43 3.52 8.14 -3.72
N ILE A 44 3.32 6.99 -3.07
CA ILE A 44 4.33 5.94 -2.98
C ILE A 44 3.87 4.62 -3.59
N LYS A 45 2.80 4.63 -4.36
CA LYS A 45 2.22 3.41 -4.93
C LYS A 45 3.22 2.61 -5.77
N LEU A 46 4.05 3.29 -6.54
CA LEU A 46 5.05 2.64 -7.39
C LEU A 46 6.23 2.07 -6.59
N LEU A 47 6.42 2.52 -5.36
CA LEU A 47 7.50 2.06 -4.50
C LEU A 47 7.04 0.92 -3.59
N LEU A 48 5.73 0.72 -3.50
CA LEU A 48 5.15 -0.24 -2.57
C LEU A 48 5.47 -1.68 -2.98
N GLN A 49 6.01 -2.44 -2.04
CA GLN A 49 6.26 -3.87 -2.20
C GLN A 49 5.21 -4.68 -1.45
N GLU A 50 4.87 -4.24 -0.25
CA GLU A 50 3.99 -5.01 0.62
C GLU A 50 3.29 -4.10 1.60
N LEU A 51 2.03 -4.36 1.87
CA LEU A 51 1.25 -3.68 2.90
C LEU A 51 0.52 -4.75 3.72
N ASN A 52 0.83 -4.82 4.99
CA ASN A 52 0.18 -5.74 5.92
C ASN A 52 -0.60 -4.95 6.96
N ILE A 53 -1.83 -5.34 7.19
CA ILE A 53 -2.72 -4.70 8.15
C ILE A 53 -3.14 -5.78 9.15
N TYR A 54 -2.95 -5.51 10.43
CA TYR A 54 -3.24 -6.44 11.51
C TYR A 54 -4.37 -5.90 12.37
N GLU A 55 -5.39 -6.69 12.50
CA GLU A 55 -6.56 -6.41 13.32
C GLU A 55 -6.73 -7.49 14.36
N SER A 56 -7.18 -7.10 15.56
CA SER A 56 -7.47 -8.06 16.61
C SER A 56 -8.68 -7.59 17.41
N ILE A 57 -9.57 -8.51 17.75
CA ILE A 57 -10.72 -8.22 18.59
C ILE A 57 -10.33 -7.83 20.02
N TYR A 58 -9.06 -8.09 20.39
CA TYR A 58 -8.55 -7.77 21.73
C TYR A 58 -7.91 -6.39 21.81
N ASN A 59 -7.73 -5.70 20.68
CA ASN A 59 -7.10 -4.39 20.61
C ASN A 59 -8.03 -3.38 19.96
N ASN A 60 -7.99 -2.15 20.45
CA ASN A 60 -8.81 -1.07 19.92
C ASN A 60 -8.14 -0.36 18.73
N SER A 61 -6.97 -0.80 18.31
CA SER A 61 -6.22 -0.14 17.25
C SER A 61 -5.80 -1.13 16.19
N ILE A 62 -5.72 -0.63 14.97
CA ILE A 62 -5.18 -1.36 13.83
C ILE A 62 -3.69 -1.04 13.75
N THR A 63 -2.87 -2.06 13.54
CA THR A 63 -1.45 -1.90 13.30
C THR A 63 -1.09 -2.52 11.97
N GLY A 64 0.13 -2.25 11.50
CA GLY A 64 0.55 -2.85 10.25
C GLY A 64 2.00 -2.57 9.94
N THR A 65 2.43 -3.11 8.81
CA THR A 65 3.76 -2.84 8.25
C THR A 65 3.62 -2.51 6.77
N VAL A 66 4.45 -1.59 6.32
CA VAL A 66 4.55 -1.26 4.91
C VAL A 66 5.99 -1.46 4.47
N VAL A 67 6.18 -2.13 3.35
CA VAL A 67 7.51 -2.36 2.77
C VAL A 67 7.59 -1.59 1.47
N ILE A 68 8.57 -0.71 1.35
CA ILE A 68 8.81 0.06 0.14
C ILE A 68 10.23 -0.14 -0.36
N THR A 69 10.39 -0.09 -1.68
CA THR A 69 11.70 -0.06 -2.32
C THR A 69 11.91 1.32 -2.91
N ASP A 70 12.87 2.03 -2.37
CA ASP A 70 13.13 3.42 -2.73
C ASP A 70 14.31 3.50 -3.70
N ALA A 71 14.01 3.82 -4.94
CA ALA A 71 15.00 4.01 -6.00
C ALA A 71 15.25 5.48 -6.31
N ILE A 72 14.50 6.39 -5.69
CA ILE A 72 14.57 7.82 -5.98
C ILE A 72 15.06 8.64 -4.78
N ASP A 73 15.56 7.96 -3.77
CA ASP A 73 16.03 8.56 -2.51
C ASP A 73 14.97 9.41 -1.82
N LEU A 74 13.75 8.89 -1.79
CA LEU A 74 12.62 9.55 -1.14
C LEU A 74 12.89 9.78 0.35
N MET A 75 13.41 8.75 1.01
CA MET A 75 13.65 8.79 2.45
C MET A 75 14.86 9.67 2.82
N GLY A 76 15.77 9.90 1.89
CA GLY A 76 16.86 10.83 2.08
C GLY A 76 16.38 12.28 2.01
N ASN A 77 15.42 12.54 1.12
CA ASN A 77 14.83 13.86 0.96
C ASN A 77 13.72 14.14 1.97
N LEU A 78 13.10 13.09 2.48
CA LEU A 78 11.99 13.17 3.43
C LEU A 78 12.26 12.22 4.59
N PRO A 79 13.16 12.59 5.49
CA PRO A 79 13.48 11.72 6.61
C PRO A 79 12.26 11.51 7.50
N ILE A 80 12.03 10.26 7.86
CA ILE A 80 10.93 9.89 8.74
C ILE A 80 11.32 10.22 10.18
N GLN A 81 10.54 11.08 10.78
CA GLN A 81 10.79 11.62 12.12
C GLN A 81 9.84 11.06 13.19
N GLY A 82 8.84 10.28 12.75
CA GLY A 82 7.83 9.74 13.66
C GLY A 82 6.54 10.55 13.72
N THR A 83 6.43 11.56 12.89
CA THR A 83 5.23 12.41 12.79
C THR A 83 4.51 12.21 11.46
N GLU A 84 5.07 11.39 10.59
CA GLU A 84 4.52 11.08 9.30
C GLU A 84 3.29 10.19 9.45
N ARG A 85 2.42 10.26 8.45
CA ARG A 85 1.22 9.45 8.38
C ARG A 85 1.15 8.76 7.03
N LEU A 86 0.51 7.60 7.02
CA LEU A 86 0.25 6.86 5.81
C LEU A 86 -1.25 6.93 5.50
N ALA A 87 -1.58 7.44 4.32
CA ALA A 87 -2.94 7.46 3.81
C ALA A 87 -3.08 6.40 2.75
N PHE A 88 -4.10 5.56 2.84
CA PHE A 88 -4.34 4.53 1.83
C PHE A 88 -5.80 4.17 1.75
N LYS A 89 -6.19 3.60 0.62
CA LYS A 89 -7.55 3.13 0.38
C LYS A 89 -7.52 1.80 -0.35
N LEU A 90 -8.09 0.79 0.29
CA LEU A 90 -8.19 -0.57 -0.23
C LEU A 90 -9.65 -0.94 -0.39
N LYS A 91 -9.97 -1.70 -1.43
CA LYS A 91 -11.29 -2.29 -1.58
C LYS A 91 -11.22 -3.71 -2.14
N THR A 92 -12.27 -4.47 -1.92
CA THR A 92 -12.49 -5.73 -2.63
C THR A 92 -12.99 -5.42 -4.03
N PRO A 93 -12.35 -5.94 -5.08
CA PRO A 93 -12.81 -5.71 -6.45
C PRO A 93 -14.23 -6.20 -6.66
N GLY A 94 -14.96 -5.50 -7.51
CA GLY A 94 -16.33 -5.87 -7.89
C GLY A 94 -17.40 -5.41 -6.93
N THR A 95 -17.05 -4.67 -5.89
CA THR A 95 -18.04 -4.13 -4.94
C THR A 95 -17.70 -2.70 -4.55
N ASN A 96 -18.73 -1.92 -4.27
CA ASN A 96 -18.59 -0.56 -3.75
C ASN A 96 -19.27 -0.43 -2.37
N GLU A 97 -19.64 -1.56 -1.77
CA GLU A 97 -20.25 -1.55 -0.44
C GLU A 97 -19.24 -1.04 0.60
N PRO A 98 -19.65 -0.11 1.48
CA PRO A 98 -18.72 0.49 2.45
C PRO A 98 -17.98 -0.51 3.33
N GLU A 99 -18.61 -1.63 3.68
CA GLU A 99 -17.99 -2.65 4.52
C GLU A 99 -16.85 -3.39 3.83
N HIS A 100 -16.71 -3.23 2.51
CA HIS A 100 -15.65 -3.86 1.72
C HIS A 100 -14.55 -2.86 1.36
N ILE A 101 -14.58 -1.68 1.96
CA ILE A 101 -13.62 -0.60 1.71
C ILE A 101 -12.91 -0.27 3.02
N ILE A 102 -11.59 -0.30 2.98
CA ILE A 102 -10.76 0.22 4.07
C ILE A 102 -10.23 1.58 3.60
N ASP A 103 -10.73 2.63 4.23
CA ASP A 103 -10.41 4.00 3.84
C ASP A 103 -9.69 4.70 4.99
N CYS A 104 -8.39 4.85 4.84
CA CYS A 104 -7.52 5.57 5.78
C CYS A 104 -6.90 6.79 5.08
N THR A 105 -7.71 7.53 4.35
CA THR A 105 -7.25 8.72 3.63
C THR A 105 -7.42 10.00 4.44
N SER A 106 -6.78 11.06 3.97
CA SER A 106 -6.93 12.38 4.57
C SER A 106 -8.36 12.91 4.44
N GLU A 107 -9.11 12.45 3.44
CA GLU A 107 -10.50 12.85 3.23
C GLU A 107 -11.40 12.36 4.36
N THR A 108 -11.13 11.17 4.86
CA THR A 108 -11.88 10.61 6.00
C THR A 108 -11.33 11.09 7.34
N GLY A 109 -10.12 11.67 7.33
CA GLY A 109 -9.46 12.14 8.54
C GLY A 109 -8.80 11.05 9.37
N HIS A 110 -8.62 9.85 8.82
CA HIS A 110 -8.11 8.69 9.55
C HIS A 110 -6.83 8.05 8.96
N PRO A 111 -5.84 8.82 8.51
CA PRO A 111 -4.55 8.23 8.14
C PRO A 111 -3.90 7.58 9.35
N VAL A 112 -3.08 6.56 9.11
CA VAL A 112 -2.37 5.87 10.18
C VAL A 112 -1.00 6.52 10.43
N ASN A 113 -0.54 6.49 11.67
CA ASN A 113 0.74 7.08 12.03
C ASN A 113 1.88 6.11 11.76
N ILE A 114 2.96 6.62 11.19
CA ILE A 114 4.21 5.87 11.07
C ILE A 114 5.05 6.22 12.30
N PHE A 115 5.38 5.23 13.09
CA PHE A 115 6.11 5.48 14.34
C PHE A 115 7.51 4.86 14.35
N LYS A 116 7.85 4.03 13.38
CA LYS A 116 9.12 3.33 13.41
C LYS A 116 9.51 2.80 12.03
N ILE A 117 10.80 2.89 11.70
CA ILE A 117 11.41 2.11 10.63
C ILE A 117 12.09 0.92 11.31
N THR A 118 11.62 -0.30 11.01
CA THR A 118 12.14 -1.50 11.65
C THR A 118 13.35 -2.08 10.95
N HIS A 119 13.47 -1.82 9.67
CA HIS A 119 14.52 -2.39 8.85
C HIS A 119 14.86 -1.49 7.67
N LYS A 120 16.15 -1.36 7.39
CA LYS A 120 16.66 -0.66 6.23
C LYS A 120 17.70 -1.56 5.58
N GLN A 121 17.54 -1.83 4.30
CA GLN A 121 18.42 -2.71 3.54
C GLN A 121 18.86 -2.06 2.24
N HIS A 122 20.15 -2.09 1.96
CA HIS A 122 20.67 -1.74 0.66
C HIS A 122 20.41 -2.86 -0.32
N LEU A 123 19.88 -2.49 -1.48
CA LEU A 123 19.76 -3.37 -2.63
C LEU A 123 20.79 -2.96 -3.67
N ASP A 124 20.81 -3.67 -4.82
CA ASP A 124 21.74 -3.36 -5.89
C ASP A 124 21.53 -1.94 -6.44
N GLY A 125 22.62 -1.28 -6.78
CA GLY A 125 22.60 0.08 -7.28
C GLY A 125 22.30 1.09 -6.19
N HIS A 126 21.37 1.99 -6.45
CA HIS A 126 20.99 3.04 -5.51
C HIS A 126 19.70 2.75 -4.77
N MET A 127 19.14 1.53 -4.92
CA MET A 127 17.89 1.18 -4.31
C MET A 127 18.05 0.83 -2.84
N GLN A 128 17.08 1.22 -2.04
CA GLN A 128 16.99 0.89 -0.63
C GLN A 128 15.60 0.38 -0.30
N ARG A 129 15.55 -0.62 0.57
CA ARG A 129 14.30 -1.19 1.05
C ARG A 129 14.09 -0.77 2.48
N TYR A 130 12.88 -0.31 2.77
CA TYR A 130 12.47 0.12 4.10
C TYR A 130 11.27 -0.69 4.58
N ILE A 131 11.24 -1.02 5.85
CA ILE A 131 10.11 -1.66 6.52
C ILE A 131 9.74 -0.84 7.75
#